data_62579345e791279e7f3e9c80340ae4f7
#
_entry.id   62579345e791279e7f3e9c80340ae4f7
#
_cell.length_a   1.000
_cell.length_b   1.000
_cell.length_c   1.000
_cell.angle_alpha   90.00
_cell.angle_beta   90.00
_cell.angle_gamma   90.00
#
_symmetry.space_group_name_H-M   'P 1'
#
loop_
_entity.id
_entity.type
_entity.pdbx_description
1 polymer ?
#
loop_
_entity_poly.entity_id
_entity_poly.type
_entity_poly.pdbx_seq_one_letter_code
_entity_poly.pdbx_strand_id
1 'polypeptide(L)'
;MNNAEVYAAITEKIIANLETSGSWQKFWDLPSPVSLNGHFYRGINYLILSNDQFKSRVYGTFGQIRANGGQVRKGEKSTLIVFWKKTDSKNASTGETDSKFILRYYHIFNSEQAHFDETGKEKIAELDKATIDRKSDQYVPAEQIISGFKGIPEIHYTNLDISPS
;
A
#
# COMPACT_ATOMS: atom_id res chain seq x y z
N MET A 1 12.41 -3.52 17.52
CA MET A 1 12.88 -2.40 16.67
C MET A 1 12.50 -1.09 17.35
N ASN A 2 13.43 -0.17 17.47
CA ASN A 2 13.14 1.21 17.86
C ASN A 2 12.69 2.04 16.65
N ASN A 3 12.20 3.27 16.87
CA ASN A 3 11.68 4.09 15.76
C ASN A 3 12.73 4.40 14.68
N ALA A 4 14.00 4.59 15.08
CA ALA A 4 15.08 4.88 14.12
C ALA A 4 15.36 3.67 13.21
N GLU A 5 15.35 2.46 13.73
CA GLU A 5 15.51 1.22 12.96
C GLU A 5 14.32 1.02 11.99
N VAL A 6 13.10 1.36 12.41
CA VAL A 6 11.92 1.31 11.53
C VAL A 6 12.05 2.30 10.38
N TYR A 7 12.46 3.53 10.65
CA TYR A 7 12.68 4.53 9.60
C TYR A 7 13.78 4.10 8.63
N ALA A 8 14.90 3.59 9.13
CA ALA A 8 16.00 3.10 8.29
C ALA A 8 15.52 1.97 7.36
N ALA A 9 14.85 0.95 7.90
CA ALA A 9 14.37 -0.18 7.12
C ALA A 9 13.35 0.23 6.02
N ILE A 10 12.48 1.20 6.32
CA ILE A 10 11.54 1.73 5.33
C ILE A 10 12.25 2.54 4.25
N THR A 11 13.19 3.39 4.64
CA THR A 11 13.97 4.20 3.69
C THR A 11 14.76 3.30 2.75
N GLU A 12 15.47 2.31 3.27
CA GLU A 12 16.19 1.32 2.46
C GLU A 12 15.27 0.59 1.47
N LYS A 13 14.08 0.17 1.93
CA LYS A 13 13.11 -0.49 1.05
C LYS A 13 12.64 0.42 -0.08
N ILE A 14 12.40 1.71 0.20
CA ILE A 14 11.98 2.68 -0.82
C ILE A 14 13.11 2.93 -1.80
N ILE A 15 14.35 3.13 -1.33
CA ILE A 15 15.51 3.33 -2.19
C ILE A 15 15.70 2.11 -3.09
N ALA A 16 15.70 0.90 -2.53
CA ALA A 16 15.83 -0.33 -3.31
C ALA A 16 14.72 -0.47 -4.37
N ASN A 17 13.49 -0.07 -4.03
CA ASN A 17 12.37 -0.07 -4.96
C ASN A 17 12.60 0.93 -6.11
N LEU A 18 13.12 2.12 -5.83
CA LEU A 18 13.41 3.14 -6.84
C LEU A 18 14.57 2.74 -7.76
N GLU A 19 15.61 2.10 -7.21
CA GLU A 19 16.76 1.63 -7.97
C GLU A 19 16.42 0.43 -8.89
N THR A 20 15.54 -0.46 -8.42
CA THR A 20 15.19 -1.68 -9.17
C THR A 20 14.24 -1.39 -10.33
N SER A 21 13.46 -0.33 -10.25
CA SER A 21 12.42 -0.05 -11.24
C SER A 21 12.93 0.50 -12.58
N GLY A 22 14.23 0.69 -12.79
CA GLY A 22 14.91 1.04 -14.07
C GLY A 22 14.20 2.01 -15.02
N SER A 23 12.91 2.18 -14.86
CA SER A 23 12.03 3.18 -15.45
C SER A 23 11.06 3.66 -14.38
N TRP A 24 10.83 4.96 -14.30
CA TRP A 24 9.80 5.57 -13.47
C TRP A 24 8.43 4.97 -13.83
N GLN A 25 8.04 3.86 -13.20
CA GLN A 25 6.66 3.44 -13.28
C GLN A 25 5.81 4.46 -12.52
N LYS A 26 4.77 4.94 -13.17
CA LYS A 26 3.77 5.79 -12.55
C LYS A 26 3.06 4.96 -11.46
N PHE A 27 3.55 5.02 -10.22
CA PHE A 27 2.99 4.23 -9.11
C PHE A 27 1.48 4.41 -8.96
N TRP A 28 0.96 5.60 -9.32
CA TRP A 28 -0.49 5.87 -9.31
C TRP A 28 -1.29 5.10 -10.36
N ASP A 29 -0.62 4.49 -11.34
CA ASP A 29 -1.26 3.63 -12.35
C ASP A 29 -1.41 2.18 -11.90
N LEU A 30 -0.83 1.82 -10.76
CA LEU A 30 -0.92 0.48 -10.22
C LEU A 30 -2.18 0.29 -9.36
N PRO A 31 -2.78 -0.91 -9.36
CA PRO A 31 -3.87 -1.23 -8.45
C PRO A 31 -3.47 -1.01 -6.99
N SER A 32 -4.35 -0.40 -6.21
CA SER A 32 -4.07 -0.07 -4.81
C SER A 32 -3.97 -1.33 -3.94
N PRO A 33 -2.88 -1.52 -3.18
CA PRO A 33 -2.78 -2.64 -2.25
C PRO A 33 -3.89 -2.60 -1.21
N VAL A 34 -4.45 -3.76 -0.88
CA VAL A 34 -5.55 -3.93 0.07
C VAL A 34 -5.22 -4.97 1.13
N SER A 35 -5.71 -4.78 2.34
CA SER A 35 -5.60 -5.79 3.39
C SER A 35 -6.69 -6.86 3.26
N LEU A 36 -6.49 -8.06 3.83
CA LEU A 36 -7.52 -9.11 3.94
C LEU A 36 -8.80 -8.67 4.66
N ASN A 37 -8.77 -7.51 5.35
CA ASN A 37 -9.95 -6.89 5.96
C ASN A 37 -10.60 -5.82 5.06
N GLY A 38 -10.18 -5.68 3.80
CA GLY A 38 -10.73 -4.72 2.84
C GLY A 38 -10.24 -3.28 2.99
N HIS A 39 -9.26 -3.01 3.86
CA HIS A 39 -8.69 -1.67 4.01
C HIS A 39 -7.57 -1.42 3.00
N PHE A 40 -7.71 -0.40 2.18
CA PHE A 40 -6.69 0.01 1.22
C PHE A 40 -5.52 0.70 1.89
N TYR A 41 -4.31 0.30 1.55
CA TYR A 41 -3.09 0.96 1.99
C TYR A 41 -2.89 2.29 1.26
N ARG A 42 -2.39 3.30 1.99
CA ARG A 42 -2.20 4.66 1.49
C ARG A 42 -0.84 5.21 1.92
N GLY A 43 -0.43 6.32 1.30
CA GLY A 43 0.81 7.03 1.65
C GLY A 43 2.03 6.14 1.53
N ILE A 44 2.89 6.16 2.55
CA ILE A 44 4.15 5.40 2.56
C ILE A 44 3.94 3.90 2.38
N ASN A 45 2.87 3.32 2.95
CA ASN A 45 2.59 1.90 2.80
C ASN A 45 2.20 1.55 1.36
N TYR A 46 1.49 2.44 0.67
CA TYR A 46 1.22 2.27 -0.75
C TYR A 46 2.52 2.21 -1.56
N LEU A 47 3.46 3.13 -1.33
CA LEU A 47 4.75 3.15 -2.02
C LEU A 47 5.58 1.89 -1.76
N ILE A 48 5.59 1.41 -0.51
CA ILE A 48 6.31 0.19 -0.13
C ILE A 48 5.76 -1.04 -0.87
N LEU A 49 4.42 -1.15 -1.00
CA LEU A 49 3.74 -2.33 -1.52
C LEU A 49 3.49 -2.28 -3.03
N SER A 50 3.49 -1.08 -3.64
CA SER A 50 3.21 -0.94 -5.08
C SER A 50 4.29 -1.51 -5.97
N ASN A 51 5.53 -1.59 -5.49
CA ASN A 51 6.67 -2.11 -6.24
C ASN A 51 6.97 -3.59 -5.95
N ASP A 52 6.12 -4.28 -5.21
CA ASP A 52 6.26 -5.71 -5.01
C ASP A 52 5.92 -6.46 -6.31
N GLN A 53 6.66 -7.54 -6.59
CA GLN A 53 6.54 -8.33 -7.83
C GLN A 53 5.32 -9.27 -7.84
N PHE A 54 4.47 -9.21 -6.81
CA PHE A 54 3.28 -10.03 -6.71
C PHE A 54 2.18 -9.55 -7.64
N LYS A 55 1.46 -10.50 -8.24
CA LYS A 55 0.29 -10.24 -9.09
C LYS A 55 -0.90 -9.81 -8.25
N SER A 56 -1.14 -10.51 -7.15
CA SER A 56 -2.18 -10.14 -6.19
C SER A 56 -1.80 -8.90 -5.39
N ARG A 57 -2.76 -8.03 -5.16
CA ARG A 57 -2.59 -6.83 -4.34
C ARG A 57 -3.17 -6.99 -2.93
N VAL A 58 -3.46 -8.22 -2.52
CA VAL A 58 -4.02 -8.54 -1.20
C VAL A 58 -2.91 -8.91 -0.22
N TYR A 59 -2.91 -8.26 0.93
CA TYR A 59 -1.91 -8.45 1.98
C TYR A 59 -2.56 -8.73 3.32
N GLY A 60 -1.87 -9.46 4.18
CA GLY A 60 -2.33 -9.71 5.54
C GLY A 60 -1.21 -9.94 6.52
N THR A 61 -1.46 -9.66 7.79
CA THR A 61 -0.60 -10.14 8.87
C THR A 61 -0.71 -11.66 8.97
N PHE A 62 0.25 -12.30 9.60
CA PHE A 62 0.21 -13.75 9.83
C PHE A 62 -1.11 -14.21 10.47
N GLY A 63 -1.59 -13.45 11.48
CA GLY A 63 -2.86 -13.73 12.14
C GLY A 63 -4.07 -13.57 11.22
N GLN A 64 -4.09 -12.55 10.37
CA GLN A 64 -5.17 -12.33 9.39
C GLN A 64 -5.21 -13.44 8.34
N ILE A 65 -4.05 -13.86 7.82
CA ILE A 65 -3.94 -14.97 6.88
C ILE A 65 -4.52 -16.23 7.51
N ARG A 66 -4.10 -16.57 8.74
CA ARG A 66 -4.59 -17.75 9.46
C ARG A 66 -6.10 -17.68 9.73
N ALA A 67 -6.62 -16.52 10.13
CA ALA A 67 -8.05 -16.33 10.37
C ALA A 67 -8.92 -16.45 9.10
N ASN A 68 -8.32 -16.31 7.92
CA ASN A 68 -8.98 -16.48 6.62
C ASN A 68 -8.60 -17.80 5.94
N GLY A 69 -8.33 -18.85 6.71
CA GLY A 69 -8.06 -20.19 6.17
C GLY A 69 -6.72 -20.32 5.43
N GLY A 70 -5.78 -19.41 5.69
CA GLY A 70 -4.48 -19.41 5.03
C GLY A 70 -3.34 -19.83 5.94
N GLN A 71 -2.24 -20.26 5.33
CA GLN A 71 -0.98 -20.60 5.98
C GLN A 71 0.19 -20.05 5.18
N VAL A 72 0.98 -19.15 5.76
CA VAL A 72 2.19 -18.63 5.15
C VAL A 72 3.20 -19.75 4.92
N ARG A 73 3.79 -19.80 3.73
CA ARG A 73 4.79 -20.82 3.39
C ARG A 73 6.06 -20.60 4.22
N LYS A 74 6.72 -21.71 4.54
CA LYS A 74 7.99 -21.68 5.26
C LYS A 74 9.07 -20.96 4.45
N GLY A 75 9.77 -20.04 5.09
CA GLY A 75 10.87 -19.28 4.47
C GLY A 75 10.46 -17.98 3.79
N GLU A 76 9.16 -17.68 3.69
CA GLU A 76 8.68 -16.41 3.13
C GLU A 76 9.08 -15.22 4.00
N LYS A 77 9.41 -14.11 3.35
CA LYS A 77 9.81 -12.87 4.03
C LYS A 77 8.64 -11.90 4.08
N SER A 78 8.38 -11.37 5.26
CA SER A 78 7.34 -10.35 5.45
C SER A 78 7.79 -8.98 4.98
N THR A 79 6.85 -8.15 4.57
CA THR A 79 7.06 -6.72 4.30
C THR A 79 6.66 -5.91 5.54
N LEU A 80 7.53 -4.97 5.92
CA LEU A 80 7.29 -4.05 7.02
C LEU A 80 6.42 -2.89 6.56
N ILE A 81 5.35 -2.60 7.30
CA ILE A 81 4.48 -1.43 7.10
C ILE A 81 4.31 -0.66 8.40
N VAL A 82 3.89 0.60 8.30
CA VAL A 82 3.76 1.50 9.45
C VAL A 82 2.40 2.15 9.53
N PHE A 83 1.95 2.40 10.76
CA PHE A 83 0.74 3.16 11.06
C PHE A 83 0.97 4.13 12.20
N TRP A 84 0.39 5.30 12.09
CA TRP A 84 0.29 6.25 13.17
C TRP A 84 -1.01 6.01 13.93
N LYS A 85 -0.89 5.63 15.21
CA LYS A 85 -2.02 5.50 16.11
C LYS A 85 -2.11 6.74 16.98
N LYS A 86 -3.20 7.48 16.87
CA LYS A 86 -3.54 8.53 17.84
C LYS A 86 -3.97 7.86 19.15
N THR A 87 -3.33 8.25 20.23
CA THR A 87 -3.69 7.82 21.58
C THR A 87 -4.00 9.05 22.39
N ASP A 88 -5.22 9.14 22.88
CA ASP A 88 -5.67 10.22 23.74
C ASP A 88 -5.50 9.82 25.20
N SER A 89 -4.77 10.63 25.96
CA SER A 89 -4.57 10.48 27.40
C SER A 89 -5.23 11.66 28.10
N LYS A 90 -6.16 11.39 29.03
CA LYS A 90 -6.73 12.42 29.87
C LYS A 90 -5.78 12.67 31.05
N ASN A 91 -5.37 13.90 31.23
CA ASN A 91 -4.63 14.30 32.40
C ASN A 91 -5.59 14.31 33.61
N ALA A 92 -5.31 13.46 34.60
CA ALA A 92 -6.19 13.30 35.78
C ALA A 92 -6.29 14.58 36.64
N SER A 93 -5.31 15.49 36.52
CA SER A 93 -5.24 16.71 37.34
C SER A 93 -5.90 17.93 36.67
N THR A 94 -5.83 18.04 35.31
CA THR A 94 -6.32 19.22 34.58
C THR A 94 -7.58 18.93 33.77
N GLY A 95 -7.95 17.65 33.58
CA GLY A 95 -9.08 17.24 32.73
C GLY A 95 -8.82 17.41 31.23
N GLU A 96 -7.66 17.96 30.84
CA GLU A 96 -7.26 18.15 29.44
C GLU A 96 -6.92 16.84 28.77
N THR A 97 -7.28 16.72 27.49
CA THR A 97 -6.94 15.57 26.65
C THR A 97 -5.65 15.86 25.91
N ASP A 98 -4.58 15.16 26.27
CA ASP A 98 -3.31 15.17 25.53
C ASP A 98 -3.31 14.06 24.49
N SER A 99 -3.19 14.44 23.20
CA SER A 99 -3.19 13.51 22.07
C SER A 99 -1.77 13.24 21.62
N LYS A 100 -1.34 11.97 21.71
CA LYS A 100 -0.02 11.52 21.25
C LYS A 100 -0.15 10.61 20.03
N PHE A 101 0.70 10.81 19.04
CA PHE A 101 0.83 9.90 17.91
C PHE A 101 1.94 8.89 18.19
N ILE A 102 1.59 7.61 18.17
CA ILE A 102 2.52 6.51 18.38
C ILE A 102 2.70 5.79 17.05
N LEU A 103 3.94 5.67 16.60
CA LEU A 103 4.28 4.86 15.44
C LEU A 103 4.14 3.38 15.79
N ARG A 104 3.34 2.67 15.01
CA ARG A 104 3.19 1.21 15.07
C ARG A 104 3.67 0.63 13.77
N TYR A 105 4.34 -0.51 13.82
CA TYR A 105 4.76 -1.26 12.65
C TYR A 105 4.19 -2.67 12.68
N TYR A 106 3.96 -3.23 11.50
CA TYR A 106 3.42 -4.56 11.33
C TYR A 106 4.18 -5.28 10.22
N HIS A 107 4.33 -6.58 10.39
CA HIS A 107 4.82 -7.48 9.38
C HIS A 107 3.64 -8.09 8.65
N ILE A 108 3.59 -7.90 7.34
CA ILE A 108 2.56 -8.44 6.47
C ILE A 108 3.17 -9.31 5.37
N PHE A 109 2.36 -10.19 4.84
CA PHE A 109 2.69 -11.06 3.71
C PHE A 109 1.69 -10.83 2.59
N ASN A 110 2.12 -10.98 1.35
CA ASN A 110 1.23 -11.01 0.21
C ASN A 110 0.44 -12.34 0.22
N SER A 111 -0.77 -12.35 -0.33
CA SER A 111 -1.58 -13.57 -0.44
C SER A 111 -0.88 -14.68 -1.22
N GLU A 112 -0.04 -14.35 -2.21
CA GLU A 112 0.75 -15.32 -2.97
C GLU A 112 1.85 -16.01 -2.15
N GLN A 113 2.20 -15.49 -0.97
CA GLN A 113 3.15 -16.11 -0.04
C GLN A 113 2.51 -17.12 0.91
N ALA A 114 1.21 -17.41 0.74
CA ALA A 114 0.47 -18.32 1.59
C ALA A 114 -0.37 -19.31 0.78
N HIS A 115 -0.67 -20.44 1.38
CA HIS A 115 -1.70 -21.35 0.89
C HIS A 115 -3.01 -21.01 1.57
N PHE A 116 -4.10 -20.98 0.82
CA PHE A 116 -5.44 -20.74 1.33
C PHE A 116 -6.38 -21.89 0.97
N ASP A 117 -7.37 -22.13 1.81
CA ASP A 117 -8.54 -22.94 1.47
C ASP A 117 -9.41 -22.25 0.39
N GLU A 118 -10.47 -22.92 -0.06
CA GLU A 118 -11.32 -22.39 -1.14
C GLU A 118 -11.99 -21.07 -0.73
N THR A 119 -12.49 -20.96 0.50
CA THR A 119 -13.11 -19.72 1.01
C THR A 119 -12.11 -18.56 1.04
N GLY A 120 -10.88 -18.82 1.47
CA GLY A 120 -9.80 -17.82 1.45
C GLY A 120 -9.43 -17.37 0.03
N LYS A 121 -9.40 -18.28 -0.93
CA LYS A 121 -9.13 -17.99 -2.34
C LYS A 121 -10.23 -17.12 -2.96
N GLU A 122 -11.50 -17.44 -2.71
CA GLU A 122 -12.65 -16.66 -3.18
C GLU A 122 -12.58 -15.22 -2.66
N LYS A 123 -12.30 -15.06 -1.36
CA LYS A 123 -12.15 -13.74 -0.75
C LYS A 123 -10.99 -12.94 -1.36
N ILE A 124 -9.85 -13.58 -1.63
CA ILE A 124 -8.71 -12.93 -2.28
C ILE A 124 -9.10 -12.46 -3.68
N ALA A 125 -9.78 -13.31 -4.46
CA ALA A 125 -10.22 -12.96 -5.82
C ALA A 125 -11.19 -11.77 -5.82
N GLU A 126 -12.11 -11.70 -4.85
CA GLU A 126 -13.01 -10.57 -4.67
C GLU A 126 -12.24 -9.28 -4.35
N LEU A 127 -11.29 -9.35 -3.42
CA LEU A 127 -10.47 -8.20 -3.05
C LEU A 127 -9.58 -7.73 -4.19
N ASP A 128 -8.95 -8.64 -4.94
CA ASP A 128 -8.15 -8.30 -6.12
C ASP A 128 -9.00 -7.60 -7.19
N LYS A 129 -10.22 -8.06 -7.44
CA LYS A 129 -11.17 -7.38 -8.32
C LYS A 129 -11.46 -5.96 -7.83
N ALA A 130 -11.74 -5.78 -6.54
CA ALA A 130 -12.00 -4.46 -5.97
C ALA A 130 -10.80 -3.50 -6.10
N THR A 131 -9.55 -4.01 -6.15
CA THR A 131 -8.37 -3.17 -6.39
C THR A 131 -8.31 -2.62 -7.80
N ILE A 132 -8.76 -3.40 -8.79
CA ILE A 132 -8.80 -3.02 -10.19
C ILE A 132 -9.92 -2.00 -10.44
N ASP A 133 -11.11 -2.27 -9.91
CA ASP A 133 -12.27 -1.39 -10.05
C ASP A 133 -11.99 0.01 -9.49
N ARG A 134 -11.30 0.06 -8.32
CA ARG A 134 -10.90 1.32 -7.71
C ARG A 134 -9.92 2.15 -8.54
N LYS A 135 -9.07 1.50 -9.35
CA LYS A 135 -8.16 2.20 -10.25
C LYS A 135 -8.92 3.04 -11.27
N SER A 136 -10.02 2.53 -11.81
CA SER A 136 -10.85 3.23 -12.80
C SER A 136 -11.54 4.46 -12.22
N ASP A 137 -11.93 4.43 -10.94
CA ASP A 137 -12.68 5.52 -10.30
C ASP A 137 -11.80 6.70 -9.83
N GLN A 138 -10.50 6.48 -9.64
CA GLN A 138 -9.60 7.51 -9.09
C GLN A 138 -9.32 8.67 -10.05
N TYR A 139 -9.44 8.46 -11.37
CA TYR A 139 -9.06 9.45 -12.39
C TYR A 139 -10.24 10.26 -12.91
N VAL A 140 -11.44 9.73 -12.90
CA VAL A 140 -12.64 10.43 -13.42
C VAL A 140 -12.86 11.79 -12.75
N PRO A 141 -12.76 11.95 -11.42
CA PRO A 141 -12.90 13.27 -10.80
C PRO A 141 -11.77 14.25 -11.15
N ALA A 142 -10.54 13.76 -11.31
CA ALA A 142 -9.40 14.59 -11.67
C ALA A 142 -9.52 15.10 -13.12
N GLU A 143 -9.89 14.25 -14.06
CA GLU A 143 -10.14 14.63 -15.43
C GLU A 143 -11.32 15.62 -15.55
N GLN A 144 -12.37 15.44 -14.76
CA GLN A 144 -13.48 16.38 -14.69
C GLN A 144 -13.08 17.75 -14.16
N ILE A 145 -12.23 17.79 -13.14
CA ILE A 145 -11.69 19.03 -12.59
C ILE A 145 -10.81 19.70 -13.64
N ILE A 146 -9.92 18.97 -14.28
CA ILE A 146 -9.02 19.48 -15.33
C ILE A 146 -9.83 20.03 -16.50
N SER A 147 -10.80 19.29 -17.02
CA SER A 147 -11.64 19.73 -18.14
C SER A 147 -12.54 20.93 -17.81
N GLY A 148 -12.85 21.15 -16.54
CA GLY A 148 -13.62 22.31 -16.05
C GLY A 148 -12.84 23.62 -15.94
N PHE A 149 -11.50 23.59 -16.01
CA PHE A 149 -10.68 24.78 -15.94
C PHE A 149 -10.64 25.50 -17.30
N LYS A 150 -11.24 26.68 -17.38
CA LYS A 150 -11.12 27.55 -18.56
C LYS A 150 -9.71 28.14 -18.64
N GLY A 151 -8.96 27.85 -19.70
CA GLY A 151 -7.63 28.43 -19.94
C GLY A 151 -6.45 27.52 -19.62
N ILE A 152 -6.65 26.23 -19.55
CA ILE A 152 -5.53 25.27 -19.45
C ILE A 152 -4.72 25.31 -20.75
N PRO A 153 -3.39 25.50 -20.69
CA PRO A 153 -2.56 25.29 -21.86
C PRO A 153 -2.66 23.84 -22.32
N GLU A 154 -2.66 23.62 -23.60
CA GLU A 154 -2.73 22.29 -24.21
C GLU A 154 -1.63 21.39 -23.63
N ILE A 155 -2.02 20.34 -22.90
CA ILE A 155 -1.05 19.40 -22.32
C ILE A 155 -0.65 18.43 -23.42
N HIS A 156 0.50 18.66 -24.01
CA HIS A 156 1.10 17.72 -24.96
C HIS A 156 1.80 16.60 -24.18
N TYR A 157 1.23 15.40 -24.23
CA TYR A 157 1.92 14.19 -23.78
C TYR A 157 2.96 13.81 -24.85
N THR A 158 4.18 14.30 -24.72
CA THR A 158 5.30 13.79 -25.52
C THR A 158 5.65 12.40 -25.01
N ASN A 159 5.41 11.38 -25.81
CA ASN A 159 6.08 10.10 -25.62
C ASN A 159 7.58 10.36 -25.80
N LEU A 160 8.30 10.41 -24.69
CA LEU A 160 9.76 10.35 -24.72
C LEU A 160 10.13 8.91 -25.09
N ASP A 161 10.25 8.65 -26.39
CA ASP A 161 10.98 7.51 -26.90
C ASP A 161 12.46 7.70 -26.52
N ILE A 162 12.84 7.17 -25.36
CA ILE A 162 14.22 7.02 -24.99
C ILE A 162 14.71 5.73 -25.67
N SER A 163 15.16 5.84 -26.91
CA SER A 163 15.94 4.79 -27.55
C SER A 163 17.29 4.71 -26.85
N PRO A 164 17.71 3.55 -26.34
CA PRO A 164 19.06 3.38 -25.83
C PRO A 164 20.04 3.38 -27.01
N SER A 165 21.06 4.25 -26.92
CA SER A 165 22.26 4.23 -27.76
C SER A 165 23.21 3.15 -27.27
#